data_ace19f2efbffb87d1034de9caac6ce9e
#
_entry.id   ace19f2efbffb87d1034de9caac6ce9e
#
_cell.length_a   1.000
_cell.length_b   1.000
_cell.length_c   1.000
_cell.angle_alpha   90.00
_cell.angle_beta   90.00
_cell.angle_gamma   90.00
#
_symmetry.space_group_name_H-M   'P 1'
#
loop_
_entity.id
_entity.type
_entity.pdbx_description
1 polymer ?
#
loop_
_entity_poly.entity_id
_entity_poly.type
_entity_poly.pdbx_seq_one_letter_code
_entity_poly.pdbx_strand_id
1 'polypeptide(L)'
;MRIAHISDLHFGRIAHPRVVEALVGEINERGVDLVALSGDLTQRARVSEYEAARNMLDALAPPTLVVAGNHDVYPWWRPLKRLWTPLARYKQYVTDDLAPTFETDEVAVLGLTSAYGASIKGGRLGAADRAALADYFSRVGDDRFKVLVVHHQLHPTAIGSISPHPVARQARDVLRTAAGVGVDLILCGHLHVSAVQPLEVIPGTPRIVVSSAGTATSNRYREPAGRVNVYNVVSIAPDAFSVEERRYVPDEGRYVRDGVTRFDRTP
;
A
#
# COMPACT_ATOMS: atom_id res chain seq x y z
N MET A 1 -12.18 -1.39 13.82
CA MET A 1 -10.73 -1.37 13.59
C MET A 1 -10.29 -0.17 12.76
N ARG A 2 -9.04 0.36 12.94
CA ARG A 2 -8.47 1.45 12.13
C ARG A 2 -7.12 1.04 11.53
N ILE A 3 -6.91 1.32 10.25
CA ILE A 3 -5.65 1.06 9.54
C ILE A 3 -5.09 2.38 8.99
N ALA A 4 -3.85 2.72 9.32
CA ALA A 4 -3.13 3.77 8.61
C ALA A 4 -2.50 3.16 7.36
N HIS A 5 -2.92 3.61 6.18
CA HIS A 5 -2.38 3.17 4.90
C HIS A 5 -1.41 4.21 4.36
N ILE A 6 -0.13 3.90 4.42
CA ILE A 6 0.98 4.73 3.92
C ILE A 6 1.66 4.07 2.73
N SER A 7 2.24 4.87 1.83
CA SER A 7 2.94 4.38 0.64
C SER A 7 4.00 5.35 0.16
N ASP A 8 4.90 4.86 -0.68
CA ASP A 8 5.81 5.68 -1.48
C ASP A 8 6.61 6.69 -0.63
N LEU A 9 7.22 6.18 0.45
CA LEU A 9 8.03 6.98 1.38
C LEU A 9 9.27 7.55 0.68
N HIS A 10 9.93 6.75 -0.14
CA HIS A 10 11.10 7.09 -0.92
C HIS A 10 12.18 7.80 -0.09
N PHE A 11 12.64 7.18 1.00
CA PHE A 11 13.80 7.66 1.72
C PHE A 11 14.97 7.90 0.74
N GLY A 12 15.60 9.07 0.84
CA GLY A 12 16.50 9.63 -0.17
C GLY A 12 15.84 10.68 -1.08
N ARG A 13 14.54 10.93 -0.95
CA ARG A 13 13.76 11.97 -1.66
C ARG A 13 12.67 12.59 -0.79
N ILE A 14 12.96 12.79 0.49
CA ILE A 14 12.03 13.40 1.44
C ILE A 14 11.66 14.83 1.02
N ALA A 15 10.37 15.15 1.10
CA ALA A 15 9.82 16.42 0.63
C ALA A 15 10.13 17.59 1.57
N HIS A 16 9.96 17.37 2.86
CA HIS A 16 10.09 18.40 3.90
C HIS A 16 10.83 17.84 5.10
N PRO A 17 11.69 18.61 5.78
CA PRO A 17 12.50 18.10 6.89
C PRO A 17 11.72 17.41 8.00
N ARG A 18 10.52 17.91 8.33
CA ARG A 18 9.68 17.41 9.43
C ARG A 18 8.55 16.47 9.01
N VAL A 19 8.40 16.14 7.73
CA VAL A 19 7.24 15.37 7.26
C VAL A 19 7.21 13.94 7.82
N VAL A 20 8.38 13.31 7.99
CA VAL A 20 8.49 11.95 8.55
C VAL A 20 8.12 11.96 10.04
N GLU A 21 8.64 12.91 10.79
CA GLU A 21 8.35 13.10 12.21
C GLU A 21 6.85 13.38 12.45
N ALA A 22 6.28 14.27 11.63
CA ALA A 22 4.86 14.57 11.68
C ALA A 22 3.97 13.36 11.34
N LEU A 23 4.38 12.53 10.37
CA LEU A 23 3.67 11.31 10.03
C LEU A 23 3.68 10.29 11.17
N VAL A 24 4.84 10.04 11.75
CA VAL A 24 5.02 9.12 12.88
C VAL A 24 4.22 9.61 14.11
N GLY A 25 4.36 10.88 14.46
CA GLY A 25 3.64 11.48 15.59
C GLY A 25 2.13 11.35 15.43
N GLU A 26 1.60 11.72 14.26
CA GLU A 26 0.18 11.63 13.99
C GLU A 26 -0.36 10.19 14.02
N ILE A 27 0.34 9.24 13.40
CA ILE A 27 -0.08 7.83 13.44
C ILE A 27 -0.12 7.30 14.88
N ASN A 28 0.90 7.60 15.68
CA ASN A 28 0.98 7.16 17.08
C ASN A 28 -0.12 7.78 17.94
N GLU A 29 -0.50 9.03 17.69
CA GLU A 29 -1.56 9.74 18.45
C GLU A 29 -2.98 9.32 18.03
N ARG A 30 -3.18 8.84 16.80
CA ARG A 30 -4.52 8.52 16.27
C ARG A 30 -5.13 7.22 16.78
N GLY A 31 -4.39 6.39 17.48
CA GLY A 31 -4.89 5.11 17.97
C GLY A 31 -5.31 4.19 16.82
N VAL A 32 -4.45 4.04 15.81
CA VAL A 32 -4.65 3.06 14.74
C VAL A 32 -4.18 1.69 15.22
N ASP A 33 -4.84 0.64 14.72
CA ASP A 33 -4.56 -0.74 15.14
C ASP A 33 -3.49 -1.41 14.28
N LEU A 34 -3.26 -0.88 13.06
CA LEU A 34 -2.30 -1.39 12.09
C LEU A 34 -1.79 -0.26 11.20
N VAL A 35 -0.52 -0.29 10.86
CA VAL A 35 0.05 0.48 9.74
C VAL A 35 0.28 -0.46 8.56
N ALA A 36 -0.45 -0.27 7.47
CA ALA A 36 -0.25 -0.98 6.21
C ALA A 36 0.62 -0.12 5.27
N LEU A 37 1.84 -0.56 4.98
CA LEU A 37 2.77 0.13 4.09
C LEU A 37 2.83 -0.58 2.74
N SER A 38 2.26 0.04 1.72
CA SER A 38 2.14 -0.55 0.39
C SER A 38 3.34 -0.27 -0.53
N GLY A 39 4.56 -0.28 0.02
CA GLY A 39 5.82 -0.33 -0.74
C GLY A 39 6.48 1.01 -1.03
N ASP A 40 7.62 0.92 -1.74
CA ASP A 40 8.51 2.02 -2.10
C ASP A 40 9.02 2.79 -0.86
N LEU A 41 9.62 2.04 0.10
CA LEU A 41 10.27 2.61 1.27
C LEU A 41 11.48 3.45 0.88
N THR A 42 12.23 2.98 -0.12
CA THR A 42 13.50 3.57 -0.55
C THR A 42 13.40 4.23 -1.92
N GLN A 43 14.33 5.12 -2.24
CA GLN A 43 14.43 5.70 -3.57
C GLN A 43 15.24 4.83 -4.54
N ARG A 44 16.29 4.17 -4.05
CA ARG A 44 17.28 3.42 -4.86
C ARG A 44 17.79 2.16 -4.16
N ALA A 45 17.08 1.65 -3.20
CA ALA A 45 17.51 0.50 -2.39
C ALA A 45 18.93 0.64 -1.80
N ARG A 46 19.32 1.84 -1.37
CA ARG A 46 20.61 2.09 -0.69
C ARG A 46 20.51 1.66 0.77
N VAL A 47 21.66 1.31 1.37
CA VAL A 47 21.73 0.95 2.79
C VAL A 47 21.20 2.08 3.66
N SER A 48 21.70 3.31 3.49
CA SER A 48 21.26 4.46 4.27
C SER A 48 19.77 4.79 4.13
N GLU A 49 19.16 4.49 2.95
CA GLU A 49 17.73 4.69 2.73
C GLU A 49 16.91 3.64 3.51
N TYR A 50 17.39 2.38 3.55
CA TYR A 50 16.78 1.34 4.36
C TYR A 50 16.94 1.56 5.86
N GLU A 51 18.12 2.01 6.30
CA GLU A 51 18.37 2.36 7.71
C GLU A 51 17.41 3.47 8.17
N ALA A 52 17.23 4.51 7.35
CA ALA A 52 16.29 5.58 7.65
C ALA A 52 14.83 5.08 7.65
N ALA A 53 14.45 4.21 6.71
CA ALA A 53 13.13 3.58 6.69
C ALA A 53 12.92 2.70 7.94
N ARG A 54 13.92 1.92 8.34
CA ARG A 54 13.87 1.09 9.54
C ARG A 54 13.66 1.93 10.80
N ASN A 55 14.42 3.01 10.95
CA ASN A 55 14.28 3.94 12.08
C ASN A 55 12.86 4.52 12.17
N MET A 56 12.25 4.86 11.02
CA MET A 56 10.85 5.30 10.99
C MET A 56 9.90 4.17 11.41
N LEU A 57 10.07 2.95 10.89
CA LEU A 57 9.21 1.81 11.25
C LEU A 57 9.31 1.48 12.75
N ASP A 58 10.52 1.54 13.31
CA ASP A 58 10.76 1.29 14.75
C ASP A 58 10.17 2.39 15.66
N ALA A 59 9.93 3.58 15.13
CA ALA A 59 9.30 4.69 15.84
C ALA A 59 7.75 4.63 15.81
N LEU A 60 7.16 3.76 15.00
CA LEU A 60 5.72 3.55 14.96
C LEU A 60 5.28 2.65 16.13
N ALA A 61 4.32 3.11 16.92
CA ALA A 61 3.78 2.35 18.03
C ALA A 61 2.86 1.18 17.60
N PRO A 62 2.00 1.33 16.57
CA PRO A 62 1.17 0.22 16.10
C PRO A 62 1.99 -0.83 15.34
N PRO A 63 1.54 -2.09 15.28
CA PRO A 63 2.13 -3.11 14.41
C PRO A 63 2.13 -2.65 12.95
N THR A 64 3.16 -3.09 12.20
CA THR A 64 3.33 -2.72 10.80
C THR A 64 3.25 -3.95 9.90
N LEU A 65 2.49 -3.85 8.80
CA LEU A 65 2.46 -4.80 7.70
C LEU A 65 3.05 -4.11 6.48
N VAL A 66 4.17 -4.63 5.97
CA VAL A 66 4.94 -3.96 4.92
C VAL A 66 5.10 -4.87 3.71
N VAL A 67 4.81 -4.37 2.52
CA VAL A 67 5.15 -5.02 1.24
C VAL A 67 6.22 -4.22 0.50
N ALA A 68 7.03 -4.89 -0.33
CA ALA A 68 8.05 -4.19 -1.10
C ALA A 68 7.47 -3.55 -2.38
N GLY A 69 7.97 -2.36 -2.72
CA GLY A 69 7.70 -1.70 -3.99
C GLY A 69 8.85 -1.88 -5.01
N ASN A 70 8.70 -1.32 -6.20
CA ASN A 70 9.71 -1.47 -7.25
C ASN A 70 11.01 -0.68 -6.99
N HIS A 71 10.98 0.33 -6.16
CA HIS A 71 12.16 1.07 -5.71
C HIS A 71 12.94 0.36 -4.59
N ASP A 72 12.34 -0.62 -3.94
CA ASP A 72 12.98 -1.46 -2.93
C ASP A 72 13.79 -2.61 -3.55
N VAL A 73 13.62 -2.84 -4.85
CA VAL A 73 14.43 -3.77 -5.64
C VAL A 73 15.78 -3.14 -5.98
N TYR A 74 16.85 -3.94 -6.00
CA TYR A 74 18.17 -3.45 -6.44
C TYR A 74 18.08 -2.65 -7.75
N PRO A 75 18.79 -1.52 -7.86
CA PRO A 75 18.70 -0.65 -9.03
C PRO A 75 19.28 -1.31 -10.29
N TRP A 76 18.89 -0.83 -11.47
CA TRP A 76 19.24 -1.40 -12.78
C TRP A 76 20.76 -1.47 -13.04
N TRP A 77 21.56 -0.61 -12.43
CA TRP A 77 23.03 -0.65 -12.55
C TRP A 77 23.71 -1.73 -11.67
N ARG A 78 22.92 -2.54 -10.99
CA ARG A 78 23.35 -3.76 -10.29
C ARG A 78 22.60 -4.99 -10.85
N PRO A 79 22.77 -5.30 -12.16
CA PRO A 79 21.90 -6.23 -12.87
C PRO A 79 21.93 -7.65 -12.28
N LEU A 80 23.10 -8.13 -11.89
CA LEU A 80 23.22 -9.47 -11.29
C LEU A 80 22.42 -9.57 -9.98
N LYS A 81 22.62 -8.62 -9.05
CA LYS A 81 21.87 -8.61 -7.79
C LYS A 81 20.38 -8.43 -8.02
N ARG A 82 20.01 -7.58 -9.00
CA ARG A 82 18.62 -7.35 -9.36
C ARG A 82 17.93 -8.59 -9.90
N LEU A 83 18.60 -9.43 -10.66
CA LEU A 83 18.02 -10.64 -11.22
C LEU A 83 18.00 -11.82 -10.24
N TRP A 84 19.07 -12.04 -9.49
CA TRP A 84 19.20 -13.23 -8.61
C TRP A 84 18.70 -13.02 -7.18
N THR A 85 18.88 -11.81 -6.64
CA THR A 85 18.50 -11.51 -5.25
C THR A 85 17.83 -10.14 -5.15
N PRO A 86 16.74 -9.88 -5.91
CA PRO A 86 16.19 -8.53 -6.11
C PRO A 86 15.87 -7.80 -4.81
N LEU A 87 15.38 -8.51 -3.80
CA LEU A 87 14.92 -7.98 -2.52
C LEU A 87 15.85 -8.31 -1.34
N ALA A 88 17.14 -8.67 -1.59
CA ALA A 88 18.01 -9.09 -0.48
C ALA A 88 18.20 -7.99 0.58
N ARG A 89 18.28 -6.71 0.20
CA ARG A 89 18.33 -5.61 1.17
C ARG A 89 17.00 -5.41 1.88
N TYR A 90 15.88 -5.48 1.18
CA TYR A 90 14.57 -5.43 1.80
C TYR A 90 14.44 -6.52 2.88
N LYS A 91 14.83 -7.75 2.56
CA LYS A 91 14.84 -8.86 3.52
C LYS A 91 15.76 -8.64 4.71
N GLN A 92 16.89 -8.00 4.49
CA GLN A 92 17.86 -7.70 5.55
C GLN A 92 17.41 -6.61 6.52
N TYR A 93 16.76 -5.55 6.02
CA TYR A 93 16.47 -4.33 6.78
C TYR A 93 14.99 -4.20 7.19
N VAL A 94 14.07 -4.86 6.50
CA VAL A 94 12.63 -4.73 6.76
C VAL A 94 12.06 -6.05 7.26
N THR A 95 11.88 -7.03 6.39
CA THR A 95 11.37 -8.36 6.72
C THR A 95 11.72 -9.35 5.61
N ASP A 96 11.95 -10.60 5.94
CA ASP A 96 12.11 -11.72 4.99
C ASP A 96 10.76 -12.31 4.55
N ASP A 97 9.68 -11.98 5.27
CA ASP A 97 8.31 -12.33 4.88
C ASP A 97 7.83 -11.43 3.73
N LEU A 98 7.56 -12.04 2.57
CA LEU A 98 7.07 -11.35 1.37
C LEU A 98 5.55 -11.46 1.18
N ALA A 99 4.88 -12.18 2.10
CA ALA A 99 3.44 -12.33 2.15
C ALA A 99 2.91 -12.16 3.60
N PRO A 100 3.24 -11.02 4.27
CA PRO A 100 2.87 -10.81 5.65
C PRO A 100 1.37 -10.78 5.86
N THR A 101 0.93 -11.28 7.01
CA THR A 101 -0.47 -11.30 7.42
C THR A 101 -0.68 -10.58 8.75
N PHE A 102 -1.91 -10.09 8.95
CA PHE A 102 -2.36 -9.55 10.22
C PHE A 102 -3.83 -9.92 10.41
N GLU A 103 -4.19 -10.40 11.59
CA GLU A 103 -5.56 -10.85 11.89
C GLU A 103 -6.05 -10.33 13.23
N THR A 104 -7.33 -10.00 13.26
CA THR A 104 -8.15 -9.78 14.44
C THR A 104 -9.46 -10.55 14.27
N ASP A 105 -10.35 -10.51 15.26
CA ASP A 105 -11.68 -11.11 15.13
C ASP A 105 -12.54 -10.41 14.05
N GLU A 106 -12.24 -9.16 13.71
CA GLU A 106 -13.02 -8.34 12.76
C GLU A 106 -12.39 -8.27 11.36
N VAL A 107 -11.06 -8.35 11.26
CA VAL A 107 -10.32 -8.02 10.03
C VAL A 107 -9.20 -9.03 9.78
N ALA A 108 -9.05 -9.41 8.52
CA ALA A 108 -7.91 -10.18 8.04
C ALA A 108 -7.20 -9.42 6.92
N VAL A 109 -5.89 -9.27 7.02
CA VAL A 109 -5.05 -8.52 6.07
C VAL A 109 -3.97 -9.43 5.52
N LEU A 110 -3.82 -9.45 4.19
CA LEU A 110 -2.73 -10.13 3.49
C LEU A 110 -1.94 -9.10 2.67
N GLY A 111 -0.64 -9.05 2.87
CA GLY A 111 0.28 -8.33 1.98
C GLY A 111 0.84 -9.28 0.91
N LEU A 112 0.97 -8.81 -0.33
CA LEU A 112 1.66 -9.53 -1.39
C LEU A 112 2.66 -8.63 -2.10
N THR A 113 3.91 -9.05 -2.15
CA THR A 113 4.97 -8.31 -2.82
C THR A 113 4.87 -8.48 -4.33
N SER A 114 4.45 -7.42 -5.03
CA SER A 114 4.32 -7.40 -6.49
C SER A 114 5.59 -6.95 -7.22
N ALA A 115 6.62 -6.51 -6.50
CA ALA A 115 7.91 -6.06 -7.06
C ALA A 115 8.81 -7.26 -7.42
N TYR A 116 9.48 -7.18 -8.58
CA TYR A 116 10.38 -8.25 -9.02
C TYR A 116 11.55 -7.71 -9.87
N GLY A 117 12.63 -8.46 -9.95
CA GLY A 117 13.89 -7.99 -10.54
C GLY A 117 13.85 -7.68 -12.04
N ALA A 118 13.04 -8.37 -12.82
CA ALA A 118 13.02 -8.22 -14.28
C ALA A 118 12.28 -6.97 -14.79
N SER A 119 11.65 -6.19 -13.89
CA SER A 119 10.97 -4.94 -14.26
C SER A 119 11.46 -3.77 -13.42
N ILE A 120 11.59 -2.58 -14.04
CA ILE A 120 11.98 -1.35 -13.34
C ILE A 120 10.76 -0.67 -12.73
N LYS A 121 9.63 -0.67 -13.40
CA LYS A 121 8.41 0.06 -13.01
C LYS A 121 7.18 -0.83 -12.87
N GLY A 122 7.20 -2.02 -13.47
CA GLY A 122 6.02 -2.89 -13.50
C GLY A 122 6.01 -3.90 -12.35
N GLY A 123 4.82 -4.25 -11.89
CA GLY A 123 4.57 -5.31 -10.94
C GLY A 123 4.16 -6.62 -11.59
N ARG A 124 4.22 -7.70 -10.81
CA ARG A 124 3.71 -9.03 -11.18
C ARG A 124 3.19 -9.75 -9.94
N LEU A 125 2.05 -10.39 -10.09
CA LEU A 125 1.52 -11.35 -9.13
C LEU A 125 1.21 -12.65 -9.89
N GLY A 126 2.08 -13.65 -9.71
CA GLY A 126 2.03 -14.90 -10.47
C GLY A 126 0.98 -15.89 -9.97
N ALA A 127 1.06 -17.14 -10.47
CA ALA A 127 0.16 -18.20 -10.05
C ALA A 127 0.32 -18.56 -8.56
N ALA A 128 1.56 -18.55 -8.06
CA ALA A 128 1.83 -18.81 -6.64
C ALA A 128 1.22 -17.73 -5.73
N ASP A 129 1.34 -16.45 -6.11
CA ASP A 129 0.76 -15.34 -5.34
C ASP A 129 -0.77 -15.42 -5.31
N ARG A 130 -1.40 -15.78 -6.44
CA ARG A 130 -2.86 -15.99 -6.51
C ARG A 130 -3.31 -17.21 -5.69
N ALA A 131 -2.52 -18.28 -5.68
CA ALA A 131 -2.80 -19.44 -4.86
C ALA A 131 -2.70 -19.09 -3.36
N ALA A 132 -1.67 -18.34 -2.95
CA ALA A 132 -1.54 -17.86 -1.58
C ALA A 132 -2.69 -16.95 -1.16
N LEU A 133 -3.12 -16.03 -2.04
CA LEU A 133 -4.30 -15.17 -1.83
C LEU A 133 -5.57 -16.01 -1.63
N ALA A 134 -5.83 -16.97 -2.52
CA ALA A 134 -6.99 -17.84 -2.45
C ALA A 134 -6.98 -18.71 -1.19
N ASP A 135 -5.85 -19.34 -0.90
CA ASP A 135 -5.67 -20.22 0.23
C ASP A 135 -5.81 -19.46 1.57
N TYR A 136 -5.26 -18.26 1.68
CA TYR A 136 -5.37 -17.45 2.88
C TYR A 136 -6.82 -17.04 3.14
N PHE A 137 -7.46 -16.34 2.21
CA PHE A 137 -8.80 -15.79 2.45
C PHE A 137 -9.92 -16.83 2.42
N SER A 138 -9.73 -18.01 1.81
CA SER A 138 -10.71 -19.10 1.90
C SER A 138 -10.79 -19.71 3.31
N ARG A 139 -9.78 -19.53 4.14
CA ARG A 139 -9.75 -19.94 5.56
C ARG A 139 -10.29 -18.89 6.51
N VAL A 140 -10.42 -17.66 6.04
CA VAL A 140 -10.98 -16.54 6.80
C VAL A 140 -12.50 -16.59 6.69
N GLY A 141 -13.22 -16.49 7.82
CA GLY A 141 -14.69 -16.42 7.85
C GLY A 141 -15.23 -15.26 7.03
N ASP A 142 -16.42 -15.42 6.47
CA ASP A 142 -17.06 -14.39 5.63
C ASP A 142 -17.56 -13.17 6.41
N ASP A 143 -17.63 -13.28 7.74
CA ASP A 143 -17.95 -12.20 8.67
C ASP A 143 -16.81 -11.20 8.86
N ARG A 144 -15.55 -11.60 8.59
CA ARG A 144 -14.38 -10.72 8.69
C ARG A 144 -14.25 -9.81 7.46
N PHE A 145 -13.75 -8.60 7.70
CA PHE A 145 -13.37 -7.67 6.64
C PHE A 145 -12.00 -8.06 6.06
N LYS A 146 -11.95 -8.35 4.75
CA LYS A 146 -10.78 -8.90 4.07
C LYS A 146 -10.02 -7.80 3.31
N VAL A 147 -8.75 -7.59 3.64
CA VAL A 147 -7.90 -6.53 3.05
C VAL A 147 -6.68 -7.13 2.35
N LEU A 148 -6.50 -6.80 1.08
CA LEU A 148 -5.29 -7.13 0.31
C LEU A 148 -4.40 -5.89 0.20
N VAL A 149 -3.11 -6.01 0.55
CA VAL A 149 -2.11 -4.95 0.42
C VAL A 149 -1.11 -5.32 -0.67
N VAL A 150 -0.99 -4.48 -1.70
CA VAL A 150 -0.04 -4.64 -2.81
C VAL A 150 0.56 -3.29 -3.19
N HIS A 151 1.74 -3.27 -3.80
CA HIS A 151 2.30 -1.99 -4.24
C HIS A 151 1.71 -1.50 -5.57
N HIS A 152 1.76 -2.34 -6.61
CA HIS A 152 1.33 -1.93 -7.96
C HIS A 152 -0.18 -2.01 -8.12
N GLN A 153 -0.73 -1.10 -8.90
CA GLN A 153 -2.16 -1.07 -9.23
C GLN A 153 -2.61 -2.37 -9.89
N LEU A 154 -3.77 -2.86 -9.48
CA LEU A 154 -4.45 -4.02 -10.12
C LEU A 154 -5.53 -3.59 -11.10
N HIS A 155 -5.97 -2.33 -11.04
CA HIS A 155 -6.95 -1.74 -11.94
C HIS A 155 -6.45 -0.40 -12.46
N PRO A 156 -6.71 -0.04 -13.72
CA PRO A 156 -6.40 1.29 -14.23
C PRO A 156 -7.16 2.34 -13.43
N THR A 157 -6.43 3.18 -12.70
CA THR A 157 -7.04 4.28 -11.95
C THR A 157 -7.24 5.44 -12.91
N ALA A 158 -8.48 5.91 -13.04
CA ALA A 158 -8.80 7.11 -13.81
C ALA A 158 -8.39 8.35 -13.01
N ILE A 159 -7.16 8.78 -13.17
CA ILE A 159 -6.64 10.01 -12.55
C ILE A 159 -6.52 11.07 -13.64
N GLY A 160 -7.60 11.81 -13.87
CA GLY A 160 -7.65 12.91 -14.86
C GLY A 160 -7.17 12.49 -16.25
N SER A 161 -6.40 13.36 -16.93
CA SER A 161 -5.84 13.12 -18.26
C SER A 161 -4.54 12.30 -18.26
N ILE A 162 -4.17 11.67 -17.17
CA ILE A 162 -2.96 10.84 -17.10
C ILE A 162 -3.19 9.59 -17.95
N SER A 163 -2.28 9.37 -18.90
CA SER A 163 -2.21 8.13 -19.67
C SER A 163 -2.27 6.92 -18.72
N PRO A 164 -3.09 5.90 -19.00
CA PRO A 164 -3.25 4.79 -18.08
C PRO A 164 -1.89 4.17 -17.79
N HIS A 165 -1.49 4.21 -16.51
CA HIS A 165 -0.29 3.53 -16.07
C HIS A 165 -0.50 2.02 -16.19
N PRO A 166 0.52 1.27 -16.63
CA PRO A 166 0.39 -0.17 -16.73
C PRO A 166 0.11 -0.76 -15.33
N VAL A 167 -0.97 -1.49 -15.22
CA VAL A 167 -1.28 -2.32 -14.04
C VAL A 167 -0.27 -3.46 -13.91
N ALA A 168 -0.22 -4.09 -12.75
CA ALA A 168 0.60 -5.28 -12.53
C ALA A 168 0.28 -6.37 -13.56
N ARG A 169 1.28 -7.15 -13.96
CA ARG A 169 1.05 -8.32 -14.79
C ARG A 169 0.11 -9.29 -14.06
N GLN A 170 -0.85 -9.84 -14.80
CA GLN A 170 -1.89 -10.76 -14.31
C GLN A 170 -2.87 -10.10 -13.31
N ALA A 171 -2.95 -8.77 -13.27
CA ALA A 171 -3.85 -8.02 -12.39
C ALA A 171 -5.32 -8.47 -12.48
N ARG A 172 -5.82 -8.75 -13.71
CA ARG A 172 -7.20 -9.22 -13.92
C ARG A 172 -7.46 -10.56 -13.22
N ASP A 173 -6.50 -11.49 -13.27
CA ASP A 173 -6.64 -12.78 -12.62
C ASP A 173 -6.57 -12.65 -11.10
N VAL A 174 -5.71 -11.76 -10.58
CA VAL A 174 -5.64 -11.43 -9.16
C VAL A 174 -6.96 -10.84 -8.65
N LEU A 175 -7.53 -9.87 -9.40
CA LEU A 175 -8.82 -9.27 -9.06
C LEU A 175 -9.95 -10.31 -9.04
N ARG A 176 -10.00 -11.23 -10.04
CA ARG A 176 -10.99 -12.32 -10.05
C ARG A 176 -10.83 -13.26 -8.86
N THR A 177 -9.59 -13.60 -8.52
CA THR A 177 -9.31 -14.43 -7.33
C THR A 177 -9.76 -13.69 -6.06
N ALA A 178 -9.40 -12.41 -5.91
CA ALA A 178 -9.78 -11.59 -4.76
C ALA A 178 -11.31 -11.48 -4.61
N ALA A 179 -12.05 -11.24 -5.71
CA ALA A 179 -13.50 -11.21 -5.70
C ALA A 179 -14.11 -12.57 -5.33
N GLY A 180 -13.53 -13.67 -5.84
CA GLY A 180 -14.01 -15.02 -5.57
C GLY A 180 -13.83 -15.48 -4.12
N VAL A 181 -12.93 -14.86 -3.35
CA VAL A 181 -12.71 -15.13 -1.92
C VAL A 181 -13.21 -14.01 -1.00
N GLY A 182 -13.97 -13.05 -1.56
CA GLY A 182 -14.64 -12.01 -0.79
C GLY A 182 -13.72 -10.93 -0.23
N VAL A 183 -12.67 -10.51 -0.96
CA VAL A 183 -11.86 -9.34 -0.55
C VAL A 183 -12.70 -8.07 -0.64
N ASP A 184 -12.79 -7.32 0.46
CA ASP A 184 -13.55 -6.06 0.56
C ASP A 184 -12.73 -4.86 0.06
N LEU A 185 -11.43 -4.83 0.41
CA LEU A 185 -10.57 -3.66 0.19
C LEU A 185 -9.20 -4.06 -0.34
N ILE A 186 -8.73 -3.33 -1.36
CA ILE A 186 -7.34 -3.41 -1.85
C ILE A 186 -6.64 -2.10 -1.57
N LEU A 187 -5.51 -2.16 -0.84
CA LEU A 187 -4.63 -1.04 -0.56
C LEU A 187 -3.43 -1.08 -1.50
N CYS A 188 -3.16 -0.01 -2.23
CA CYS A 188 -2.04 0.07 -3.16
C CYS A 188 -1.38 1.46 -3.17
N GLY A 189 -0.20 1.56 -3.82
CA GLY A 189 0.60 2.78 -3.95
C GLY A 189 1.01 3.06 -5.39
N HIS A 190 2.31 3.30 -5.62
CA HIS A 190 2.97 3.38 -6.92
C HIS A 190 2.64 4.61 -7.78
N LEU A 191 1.39 5.06 -7.81
CA LEU A 191 1.00 6.21 -8.63
C LEU A 191 1.30 7.56 -7.98
N HIS A 192 1.61 7.59 -6.69
CA HIS A 192 1.83 8.80 -5.89
C HIS A 192 0.61 9.74 -5.89
N VAL A 193 -0.57 9.20 -6.10
CA VAL A 193 -1.84 9.92 -6.11
C VAL A 193 -2.83 9.17 -5.24
N SER A 194 -3.50 9.88 -4.34
CA SER A 194 -4.59 9.31 -3.57
C SER A 194 -5.84 9.19 -4.44
N ALA A 195 -6.46 8.04 -4.41
CA ALA A 195 -7.72 7.78 -5.09
C ALA A 195 -8.44 6.60 -4.43
N VAL A 196 -9.75 6.70 -4.34
CA VAL A 196 -10.59 5.64 -3.78
C VAL A 196 -11.75 5.37 -4.75
N GLN A 197 -11.90 4.12 -5.18
CA GLN A 197 -12.94 3.75 -6.14
C GLN A 197 -13.50 2.35 -5.89
N PRO A 198 -14.82 2.16 -5.95
CA PRO A 198 -15.43 0.84 -5.96
C PRO A 198 -15.27 0.18 -7.34
N LEU A 199 -15.02 -1.12 -7.35
CA LEU A 199 -14.79 -1.91 -8.56
C LEU A 199 -15.68 -3.15 -8.56
N GLU A 200 -16.56 -3.29 -9.52
CA GLU A 200 -17.30 -4.52 -9.79
C GLU A 200 -16.44 -5.41 -10.69
N VAL A 201 -15.85 -6.45 -10.10
CA VAL A 201 -14.91 -7.36 -10.79
C VAL A 201 -15.66 -8.48 -11.51
N ILE A 202 -16.67 -9.05 -10.83
CA ILE A 202 -17.55 -10.11 -11.31
C ILE A 202 -18.97 -9.57 -11.23
N PRO A 203 -19.74 -9.53 -12.34
CA PRO A 203 -21.12 -9.05 -12.33
C PRO A 203 -21.97 -9.74 -11.28
N GLY A 204 -22.67 -8.94 -10.46
CA GLY A 204 -23.57 -9.45 -9.41
C GLY A 204 -22.87 -9.89 -8.11
N THR A 205 -21.56 -9.71 -7.98
CA THR A 205 -20.84 -9.89 -6.71
C THR A 205 -20.64 -8.56 -5.97
N PRO A 206 -20.36 -8.59 -4.64
CA PRO A 206 -19.95 -7.40 -3.91
C PRO A 206 -18.77 -6.68 -4.58
N ARG A 207 -18.78 -5.36 -4.51
CA ARG A 207 -17.71 -4.53 -5.08
C ARG A 207 -16.49 -4.54 -4.18
N ILE A 208 -15.32 -4.71 -4.78
CA ILE A 208 -14.05 -4.46 -4.10
C ILE A 208 -13.77 -2.97 -4.15
N VAL A 209 -13.45 -2.35 -3.02
CA VAL A 209 -12.95 -0.98 -3.03
C VAL A 209 -11.44 -1.00 -3.21
N VAL A 210 -10.93 -0.22 -4.16
CA VAL A 210 -9.49 -0.01 -4.37
C VAL A 210 -9.13 1.36 -3.83
N SER A 211 -8.25 1.39 -2.85
CA SER A 211 -7.70 2.62 -2.27
C SER A 211 -6.22 2.73 -2.60
N SER A 212 -5.87 3.72 -3.40
CA SER A 212 -4.49 4.11 -3.67
C SER A 212 -4.07 5.18 -2.66
N ALA A 213 -2.92 5.01 -2.02
CA ALA A 213 -2.32 6.08 -1.24
C ALA A 213 -1.42 6.94 -2.13
N GLY A 214 -1.36 8.24 -1.82
CA GLY A 214 -0.37 9.13 -2.39
C GLY A 214 1.03 8.88 -1.81
N THR A 215 1.99 9.72 -2.16
CA THR A 215 3.31 9.68 -1.50
C THR A 215 3.19 10.28 -0.10
N ALA A 216 3.50 9.48 0.93
CA ALA A 216 3.34 9.94 2.30
C ALA A 216 4.41 10.98 2.71
N THR A 217 5.65 10.85 2.24
CA THR A 217 6.78 11.70 2.72
C THR A 217 7.67 12.27 1.61
N SER A 218 7.56 11.77 0.36
CA SER A 218 8.54 12.11 -0.67
C SER A 218 8.11 13.29 -1.55
N ASN A 219 9.10 13.89 -2.23
CA ASN A 219 8.87 14.95 -3.22
C ASN A 219 8.60 14.40 -4.63
N ARG A 220 8.25 13.13 -4.75
CA ARG A 220 7.88 12.48 -6.02
C ARG A 220 6.41 12.67 -6.35
N TYR A 221 5.97 13.88 -6.31
CA TYR A 221 4.61 14.27 -6.66
C TYR A 221 4.26 13.95 -8.11
N ARG A 222 2.97 13.77 -8.38
CA ARG A 222 2.42 13.65 -9.74
C ARG A 222 1.24 14.58 -9.94
N GLU A 223 1.23 15.23 -11.09
CA GLU A 223 0.04 15.94 -11.58
C GLU A 223 -1.09 14.93 -11.92
N PRO A 224 -2.38 15.25 -11.75
CA PRO A 224 -2.90 16.56 -11.32
C PRO A 224 -3.05 16.72 -9.79
N ALA A 225 -2.61 15.75 -8.97
CA ALA A 225 -2.81 15.76 -7.51
C ALA A 225 -2.06 16.90 -6.79
N GLY A 226 -1.18 17.62 -7.49
CA GLY A 226 -0.42 18.69 -6.90
C GLY A 226 0.80 18.22 -6.09
N ARG A 227 1.48 19.16 -5.42
CA ARG A 227 2.68 18.90 -4.61
C ARG A 227 2.30 18.68 -3.16
N VAL A 228 1.68 17.53 -2.87
CA VAL A 228 1.16 17.22 -1.55
C VAL A 228 1.61 15.84 -1.07
N ASN A 229 1.93 15.73 0.21
CA ASN A 229 2.12 14.44 0.87
C ASN A 229 0.80 14.01 1.50
N VAL A 230 0.38 12.78 1.19
CA VAL A 230 -0.94 12.25 1.58
C VAL A 230 -0.79 10.81 2.04
N TYR A 231 -1.48 10.45 3.11
CA TYR A 231 -1.73 9.07 3.51
C TYR A 231 -3.22 8.86 3.81
N ASN A 232 -3.67 7.62 3.93
CA ASN A 232 -5.07 7.31 4.18
C ASN A 232 -5.26 6.68 5.56
N VAL A 233 -6.41 6.94 6.20
CA VAL A 233 -6.87 6.21 7.38
C VAL A 233 -8.15 5.48 7.02
N VAL A 234 -8.11 4.15 7.09
CA VAL A 234 -9.27 3.29 6.89
C VAL A 234 -9.90 3.02 8.26
N SER A 235 -11.18 3.33 8.41
CA SER A 235 -11.96 3.01 9.60
C SER A 235 -13.01 1.97 9.25
N ILE A 236 -12.95 0.81 9.90
CA ILE A 236 -13.79 -0.36 9.62
C ILE A 236 -14.76 -0.56 10.78
N ALA A 237 -16.06 -0.64 10.46
CA ALA A 237 -17.16 -0.98 11.36
C ALA A 237 -17.92 -2.20 10.80
N PRO A 238 -18.83 -2.82 11.56
CA PRO A 238 -19.53 -4.02 11.10
C PRO A 238 -20.33 -3.83 9.82
N ASP A 239 -20.97 -2.66 9.65
CA ASP A 239 -21.92 -2.34 8.58
C ASP A 239 -21.34 -1.41 7.49
N ALA A 240 -20.20 -0.77 7.76
CA ALA A 240 -19.62 0.19 6.85
C ALA A 240 -18.13 0.37 7.09
N PHE A 241 -17.43 0.93 6.12
CA PHE A 241 -16.07 1.43 6.31
C PHE A 241 -15.88 2.76 5.60
N SER A 242 -14.84 3.49 5.99
CA SER A 242 -14.49 4.75 5.37
C SER A 242 -13.00 4.87 5.14
N VAL A 243 -12.64 5.63 4.11
CA VAL A 243 -11.26 6.03 3.81
C VAL A 243 -11.16 7.53 3.98
N GLU A 244 -10.40 7.97 4.97
CA GLU A 244 -10.08 9.37 5.23
C GLU A 244 -8.72 9.69 4.64
N GLU A 245 -8.64 10.69 3.77
CA GLU A 245 -7.38 11.20 3.20
C GLU A 245 -6.81 12.26 4.14
N ARG A 246 -5.51 12.14 4.44
CA ARG A 246 -4.76 13.01 5.34
C ARG A 246 -3.64 13.69 4.59
N ARG A 247 -3.70 15.02 4.46
CA ARG A 247 -2.75 15.84 3.71
C ARG A 247 -1.80 16.58 4.64
N TYR A 248 -0.51 16.54 4.35
CA TYR A 248 0.50 17.32 5.07
C TYR A 248 0.43 18.80 4.67
N VAL A 249 0.44 19.67 5.68
CA VAL A 249 0.50 21.13 5.53
C VAL A 249 1.88 21.59 6.00
N PRO A 250 2.80 21.97 5.08
CA PRO A 250 4.19 22.29 5.43
C PRO A 250 4.31 23.45 6.43
N ASP A 251 3.50 24.50 6.28
CA ASP A 251 3.52 25.70 7.14
C ASP A 251 3.06 25.38 8.56
N GLU A 252 2.16 24.41 8.73
CA GLU A 252 1.68 23.97 10.03
C GLU A 252 2.52 22.80 10.60
N GLY A 253 3.30 22.12 9.76
CA GLY A 253 4.13 20.98 10.13
C GLY A 253 3.32 19.75 10.58
N ARG A 254 2.07 19.61 10.12
CA ARG A 254 1.15 18.51 10.52
C ARG A 254 0.28 18.03 9.36
N TYR A 255 -0.33 16.87 9.55
CA TYR A 255 -1.35 16.35 8.64
C TYR A 255 -2.74 16.87 9.05
N VAL A 256 -3.56 17.19 8.05
CA VAL A 256 -4.96 17.62 8.23
C VAL A 256 -5.88 16.73 7.41
N ARG A 257 -7.15 16.66 7.79
CA ARG A 257 -8.16 15.96 6.99
C ARG A 257 -8.33 16.69 5.65
N ASP A 258 -8.31 15.93 4.55
CA ASP A 258 -8.51 16.44 3.19
C ASP A 258 -9.84 15.95 2.61
N GLY A 259 -10.20 14.68 2.82
CA GLY A 259 -11.44 14.11 2.37
C GLY A 259 -11.84 12.85 3.14
N VAL A 260 -13.09 12.42 3.00
CA VAL A 260 -13.59 11.13 3.52
C VAL A 260 -14.55 10.52 2.51
N THR A 261 -14.31 9.28 2.15
CA THR A 261 -15.25 8.48 1.35
C THR A 261 -15.76 7.32 2.19
N ARG A 262 -17.08 7.14 2.24
CA ARG A 262 -17.73 6.06 3.01
C ARG A 262 -18.33 5.03 2.06
N PHE A 263 -18.28 3.78 2.47
CA PHE A 263 -18.85 2.63 1.78
C PHE A 263 -19.65 1.79 2.76
N ASP A 264 -20.84 1.37 2.35
CA ASP A 264 -21.60 0.38 3.09
C ASP A 264 -21.01 -1.02 2.82
N ARG A 265 -20.93 -1.84 3.85
CA ARG A 265 -20.65 -3.26 3.70
C ARG A 265 -21.94 -3.94 3.24
N THR A 266 -21.89 -4.57 2.10
CA THR A 266 -23.00 -5.47 1.69
C THR A 266 -22.75 -6.82 2.36
N PRO A 267 -23.70 -7.32 3.15
CA PRO A 267 -23.57 -8.63 3.78
C PRO A 267 -23.50 -9.76 2.76
#